data_06f76c128992c1fcde77ee337b8ee94f
#
_entry.id   06f76c128992c1fcde77ee337b8ee94f
#
_cell.length_a   1.000
_cell.length_b   1.000
_cell.length_c   1.000
_cell.angle_alpha   90.00
_cell.angle_beta   90.00
_cell.angle_gamma   90.00
#
_symmetry.space_group_name_H-M   'P 1'
#
loop_
_entity.id
_entity.type
_entity.pdbx_description
1 polymer ?
#
loop_
_entity_poly.entity_id
_entity_poly.type
_entity_poly.pdbx_seq_one_letter_code
_entity_poly.pdbx_strand_id
1 'polypeptide(L)'
;MVAGGLHMDRSVSMAAFAVLSFFAAAAPAFCQSGQTLKRTVKKDVETRIVTHANATKPYPGQFSCAQGGPVTIEIVKPPQHGDVFLKPAIDKNPNCSNEVNGTGIFYKPKPGFTGSDTFSYNRTDQGVREVNKAGGPQGVRVVTIDVRP
;
A
#
# COMPACT_ATOMS: atom_id res chain seq x y z
N MET A 1 45.45 73.13 40.78
CA MET A 1 46.38 71.96 40.59
C MET A 1 45.51 70.71 40.58
N VAL A 2 45.85 69.80 39.72
CA VAL A 2 45.36 68.46 39.56
C VAL A 2 44.19 68.30 38.55
N ALA A 3 44.57 67.69 37.46
CA ALA A 3 43.75 67.23 36.31
C ALA A 3 42.85 66.01 36.64
N GLY A 4 41.64 66.11 36.17
CA GLY A 4 40.71 64.93 36.20
C GLY A 4 40.50 64.41 34.80
N GLY A 5 40.92 63.20 34.59
CA GLY A 5 40.76 62.44 33.30
C GLY A 5 39.35 61.98 33.06
N LEU A 6 38.88 62.23 31.86
CA LEU A 6 37.63 61.69 31.34
C LEU A 6 37.86 60.23 30.92
N HIS A 7 37.17 59.29 31.57
CA HIS A 7 37.06 57.94 31.13
C HIS A 7 35.78 57.78 30.26
N MET A 8 35.96 57.59 28.96
CA MET A 8 34.89 57.19 28.03
C MET A 8 34.75 55.71 28.04
N ASP A 9 33.69 55.29 28.65
CA ASP A 9 33.27 53.84 28.64
C ASP A 9 32.47 53.60 27.36
N ARG A 10 33.07 52.82 26.44
CA ARG A 10 32.43 52.34 25.21
C ARG A 10 31.86 50.95 25.49
N SER A 11 30.60 50.91 25.91
CA SER A 11 29.83 49.68 25.93
C SER A 11 29.52 49.23 24.50
N VAL A 12 30.26 48.25 24.02
CA VAL A 12 29.94 47.55 22.75
C VAL A 12 28.93 46.49 23.06
N SER A 13 27.69 46.74 22.71
CA SER A 13 26.59 45.77 22.79
C SER A 13 26.74 44.75 21.65
N MET A 14 27.26 43.56 21.93
CA MET A 14 27.24 42.45 21.01
C MET A 14 25.84 41.84 20.98
N ALA A 15 25.07 42.13 19.95
CA ALA A 15 23.86 41.45 19.64
C ALA A 15 24.21 40.05 19.08
N ALA A 16 24.01 39.03 19.88
CA ALA A 16 24.15 37.64 19.44
C ALA A 16 22.94 37.26 18.59
N PHE A 17 23.12 37.21 17.28
CA PHE A 17 22.16 36.57 16.38
C PHE A 17 22.22 35.05 16.54
N ALA A 18 21.25 34.48 17.24
CA ALA A 18 21.03 33.05 17.28
C ALA A 18 20.38 32.61 15.95
N VAL A 19 21.18 32.06 15.05
CA VAL A 19 20.68 31.39 13.84
C VAL A 19 20.11 30.04 14.26
N LEU A 20 18.77 29.93 14.38
CA LEU A 20 18.08 28.68 14.50
C LEU A 20 18.15 27.97 13.15
N SER A 21 19.09 27.04 13.01
CA SER A 21 19.14 26.14 11.89
C SER A 21 18.05 25.07 12.07
N PHE A 22 16.92 25.20 11.35
CA PHE A 22 15.92 24.14 11.19
C PHE A 22 16.53 23.03 10.35
N PHE A 23 17.04 21.98 11.00
CA PHE A 23 17.30 20.70 10.34
C PHE A 23 15.96 20.06 10.03
N ALA A 24 15.47 20.24 8.82
CA ALA A 24 14.41 19.41 8.27
C ALA A 24 14.98 18.00 8.10
N ALA A 25 14.68 17.13 9.06
CA ALA A 25 14.96 15.70 8.93
C ALA A 25 14.09 15.15 7.79
N ALA A 26 14.67 15.02 6.60
CA ALA A 26 14.06 14.27 5.53
C ALA A 26 13.97 12.79 5.99
N ALA A 27 12.76 12.36 6.36
CA ALA A 27 12.50 10.96 6.61
C ALA A 27 12.87 10.17 5.35
N PRO A 28 13.64 9.07 5.46
CA PRO A 28 13.93 8.24 4.31
C PRO A 28 12.61 7.72 3.77
N ALA A 29 12.28 8.07 2.53
CA ALA A 29 11.19 7.44 1.82
C ALA A 29 11.58 5.97 1.65
N PHE A 30 11.05 5.10 2.51
CA PHE A 30 11.11 3.67 2.31
C PHE A 30 10.42 3.39 0.98
N CYS A 31 11.22 3.13 -0.05
CA CYS A 31 10.76 2.63 -1.33
C CYS A 31 10.26 1.19 -1.09
N GLN A 32 9.05 1.05 -0.57
CA GLN A 32 8.36 -0.23 -0.54
C GLN A 32 8.03 -0.56 -1.99
N SER A 33 8.70 -1.55 -2.54
CA SER A 33 8.37 -2.14 -3.84
C SER A 33 7.07 -2.92 -3.75
N GLY A 34 5.98 -2.23 -3.40
CA GLY A 34 4.63 -2.77 -3.40
C GLY A 34 4.13 -2.91 -4.83
N GLN A 35 3.59 -4.07 -5.18
CA GLN A 35 2.88 -4.20 -6.47
C GLN A 35 1.70 -3.24 -6.50
N THR A 36 1.68 -2.39 -7.52
CA THR A 36 0.55 -1.49 -7.76
C THR A 36 -0.41 -2.13 -8.77
N LEU A 37 -1.68 -2.26 -8.39
CA LEU A 37 -2.75 -2.73 -9.24
C LEU A 37 -3.67 -1.56 -9.59
N LYS A 38 -3.89 -1.30 -10.89
CA LYS A 38 -4.85 -0.28 -11.35
C LYS A 38 -6.10 -0.95 -11.88
N ARG A 39 -7.28 -0.44 -11.53
CA ARG A 39 -8.59 -0.92 -12.01
C ARG A 39 -9.54 0.23 -12.29
N THR A 40 -10.29 0.10 -13.36
CA THR A 40 -11.44 0.97 -13.65
C THR A 40 -12.70 0.25 -13.22
N VAL A 41 -13.57 0.93 -12.50
CA VAL A 41 -14.85 0.41 -12.04
C VAL A 41 -15.98 1.37 -12.40
N LYS A 42 -17.19 0.84 -12.54
CA LYS A 42 -18.38 1.63 -12.81
C LYS A 42 -18.92 2.22 -11.51
N LYS A 43 -19.39 3.46 -11.58
CA LYS A 43 -20.08 4.15 -10.49
C LYS A 43 -21.25 3.32 -9.96
N ASP A 44 -21.42 3.31 -8.63
CA ASP A 44 -22.49 2.63 -7.90
C ASP A 44 -22.52 1.09 -8.06
N VAL A 45 -21.54 0.49 -8.74
CA VAL A 45 -21.48 -0.96 -9.00
C VAL A 45 -20.38 -1.61 -8.17
N GLU A 46 -20.73 -2.63 -7.39
CA GLU A 46 -19.74 -3.48 -6.74
C GLU A 46 -18.98 -4.27 -7.80
N THR A 47 -17.65 -4.14 -7.79
CA THR A 47 -16.79 -4.73 -8.81
C THR A 47 -15.70 -5.59 -8.15
N ARG A 48 -15.49 -6.78 -8.68
CA ARG A 48 -14.37 -7.63 -8.27
C ARG A 48 -13.06 -7.06 -8.80
N ILE A 49 -12.14 -6.78 -7.91
CA ILE A 49 -10.84 -6.17 -8.21
C ILE A 49 -9.79 -7.24 -8.53
N VAL A 50 -9.71 -8.25 -7.69
CA VAL A 50 -8.77 -9.37 -7.82
C VAL A 50 -9.28 -10.58 -7.03
N THR A 51 -8.89 -11.77 -7.46
CA THR A 51 -9.07 -13.00 -6.68
C THR A 51 -7.70 -13.55 -6.33
N HIS A 52 -7.57 -14.04 -5.12
CA HIS A 52 -6.40 -14.77 -4.65
C HIS A 52 -6.83 -16.19 -4.26
N ALA A 53 -6.11 -17.15 -4.78
CA ALA A 53 -6.27 -18.56 -4.42
C ALA A 53 -4.90 -19.16 -4.10
N ASN A 54 -4.88 -20.14 -3.23
CA ASN A 54 -3.74 -21.03 -3.04
C ASN A 54 -3.97 -22.27 -3.87
N ALA A 55 -3.14 -22.45 -4.87
CA ALA A 55 -3.17 -23.62 -5.73
C ALA A 55 -1.76 -24.18 -5.89
N THR A 56 -1.62 -25.47 -5.70
CA THR A 56 -0.37 -26.15 -5.98
C THR A 56 -0.28 -26.38 -7.47
N LYS A 57 0.78 -25.92 -8.10
CA LYS A 57 1.03 -26.18 -9.53
C LYS A 57 1.12 -27.68 -9.79
N PRO A 58 0.55 -28.15 -10.88
CA PRO A 58 0.68 -29.53 -11.28
C PRO A 58 2.15 -29.87 -11.59
N TYR A 59 2.50 -31.14 -11.40
CA TYR A 59 3.78 -31.66 -11.90
C TYR A 59 3.83 -31.57 -13.44
N PRO A 60 5.03 -31.60 -14.04
CA PRO A 60 5.15 -31.65 -15.50
C PRO A 60 4.25 -32.74 -16.08
N GLY A 61 3.41 -32.37 -17.06
CA GLY A 61 2.41 -33.27 -17.66
C GLY A 61 1.05 -33.32 -16.98
N GLN A 62 0.87 -32.68 -15.83
CA GLN A 62 -0.43 -32.52 -15.18
C GLN A 62 -0.94 -31.10 -15.35
N PHE A 63 -2.20 -30.95 -15.71
CA PHE A 63 -2.84 -29.66 -15.94
C PHE A 63 -3.79 -29.24 -14.81
N SER A 64 -4.20 -30.20 -13.97
CA SER A 64 -5.09 -29.93 -12.84
C SER A 64 -4.31 -29.42 -11.64
N CYS A 65 -4.72 -28.29 -11.08
CA CYS A 65 -4.13 -27.74 -9.86
C CYS A 65 -4.84 -28.30 -8.62
N ALA A 66 -4.07 -28.65 -7.60
CA ALA A 66 -4.63 -29.01 -6.31
C ALA A 66 -5.03 -27.75 -5.53
N GLN A 67 -6.20 -27.81 -4.87
CA GLN A 67 -6.65 -26.77 -3.97
C GLN A 67 -5.71 -26.67 -2.76
N GLY A 68 -5.17 -25.48 -2.52
CA GLY A 68 -4.36 -25.19 -1.34
C GLY A 68 -5.20 -24.74 -0.14
N GLY A 69 -4.54 -24.33 0.93
CA GLY A 69 -5.17 -23.81 2.12
C GLY A 69 -5.92 -22.48 1.88
N PRO A 70 -6.63 -21.97 2.90
CA PRO A 70 -7.39 -20.73 2.79
C PRO A 70 -6.47 -19.54 2.55
N VAL A 71 -6.99 -18.55 1.82
CA VAL A 71 -6.33 -17.25 1.62
C VAL A 71 -6.78 -16.28 2.70
N THR A 72 -5.83 -15.71 3.43
CA THR A 72 -6.06 -14.67 4.43
C THR A 72 -5.60 -13.33 3.90
N ILE A 73 -6.51 -12.36 3.91
CA ILE A 73 -6.27 -10.99 3.42
C ILE A 73 -6.59 -10.00 4.54
N GLU A 74 -5.68 -9.08 4.76
CA GLU A 74 -5.82 -7.96 5.68
C GLU A 74 -5.88 -6.65 4.89
N ILE A 75 -6.88 -5.80 5.13
CA ILE A 75 -6.94 -4.46 4.56
C ILE A 75 -6.08 -3.55 5.44
N VAL A 76 -4.93 -3.13 4.91
CA VAL A 76 -3.96 -2.29 5.63
C VAL A 76 -4.40 -0.84 5.65
N LYS A 77 -4.89 -0.33 4.52
CA LYS A 77 -5.43 1.02 4.40
C LYS A 77 -6.76 0.95 3.65
N PRO A 78 -7.87 1.28 4.28
CA PRO A 78 -9.17 1.30 3.61
C PRO A 78 -9.25 2.45 2.58
N PRO A 79 -10.15 2.35 1.59
CA PRO A 79 -10.42 3.44 0.64
C PRO A 79 -11.17 4.59 1.34
N GLN A 80 -11.13 5.78 0.75
CA GLN A 80 -11.84 6.96 1.27
C GLN A 80 -13.24 7.12 0.68
N HIS A 81 -13.42 6.69 -0.55
CA HIS A 81 -14.64 6.94 -1.34
C HIS A 81 -15.40 5.67 -1.73
N GLY A 82 -15.15 4.57 -1.03
CA GLY A 82 -15.82 3.30 -1.24
C GLY A 82 -15.62 2.35 -0.07
N ASP A 83 -16.14 1.14 -0.24
CA ASP A 83 -15.99 0.04 0.72
C ASP A 83 -15.32 -1.16 0.04
N VAL A 84 -14.49 -1.87 0.79
CA VAL A 84 -13.84 -3.11 0.36
C VAL A 84 -14.47 -4.29 1.06
N PHE A 85 -14.83 -5.31 0.29
CA PHE A 85 -15.40 -6.55 0.80
C PHE A 85 -14.53 -7.73 0.40
N LEU A 86 -14.38 -8.67 1.33
CA LEU A 86 -13.74 -9.97 1.08
C LEU A 86 -14.84 -11.03 0.99
N LYS A 87 -14.92 -11.71 -0.16
CA LYS A 87 -15.94 -12.72 -0.42
C LYS A 87 -15.32 -13.97 -1.05
N PRO A 88 -15.89 -15.15 -0.84
CA PRO A 88 -15.51 -16.33 -1.61
C PRO A 88 -15.58 -16.05 -3.11
N ALA A 89 -14.57 -16.51 -3.85
CA ALA A 89 -14.52 -16.32 -5.29
C ALA A 89 -13.74 -17.48 -5.93
N ILE A 90 -14.05 -17.74 -7.19
CA ILE A 90 -13.36 -18.76 -7.98
C ILE A 90 -12.24 -18.07 -8.76
N ASP A 91 -11.03 -18.62 -8.67
CA ASP A 91 -9.90 -18.25 -9.49
C ASP A 91 -9.82 -19.15 -10.74
N LYS A 92 -9.80 -18.50 -11.90
CA LYS A 92 -9.60 -19.15 -13.21
C LYS A 92 -8.15 -18.91 -13.65
N ASN A 93 -7.24 -19.63 -13.04
CA ASN A 93 -5.83 -19.53 -13.41
C ASN A 93 -5.61 -20.21 -14.77
N PRO A 94 -5.08 -19.52 -15.78
CA PRO A 94 -4.86 -20.10 -17.11
C PRO A 94 -3.87 -21.26 -17.12
N ASN A 95 -3.08 -21.42 -16.07
CA ASN A 95 -2.16 -22.56 -15.92
C ASN A 95 -2.79 -23.79 -15.25
N CYS A 96 -4.08 -23.72 -14.89
CA CYS A 96 -4.83 -24.79 -14.27
C CYS A 96 -6.01 -25.15 -15.17
N SER A 97 -6.23 -26.43 -15.44
CA SER A 97 -7.40 -26.90 -16.21
C SER A 97 -8.70 -26.83 -15.40
N ASN A 98 -8.59 -26.71 -14.09
CA ASN A 98 -9.72 -26.65 -13.15
C ASN A 98 -9.78 -25.28 -12.45
N GLU A 99 -10.96 -24.93 -12.00
CA GLU A 99 -11.19 -23.78 -11.13
C GLU A 99 -10.75 -24.12 -9.71
N VAL A 100 -10.22 -23.12 -8.99
CA VAL A 100 -9.83 -23.24 -7.59
C VAL A 100 -10.54 -22.19 -6.75
N ASN A 101 -10.96 -22.59 -5.55
CA ASN A 101 -11.59 -21.68 -4.61
C ASN A 101 -10.57 -20.70 -4.03
N GLY A 102 -10.98 -19.46 -3.87
CA GLY A 102 -10.16 -18.39 -3.35
C GLY A 102 -10.97 -17.30 -2.64
N THR A 103 -10.30 -16.22 -2.33
CA THR A 103 -10.90 -15.01 -1.77
C THR A 103 -10.82 -13.87 -2.79
N GLY A 104 -11.98 -13.35 -3.15
CA GLY A 104 -12.10 -12.14 -4.00
C GLY A 104 -12.09 -10.88 -3.15
N ILE A 105 -11.38 -9.87 -3.63
CA ILE A 105 -11.45 -8.50 -3.13
C ILE A 105 -12.40 -7.75 -4.04
N PHE A 106 -13.48 -7.21 -3.46
CA PHE A 106 -14.49 -6.41 -4.15
C PHE A 106 -14.44 -4.99 -3.64
N TYR A 107 -14.67 -4.04 -4.52
CA TYR A 107 -14.79 -2.63 -4.20
C TYR A 107 -16.14 -2.11 -4.65
N LYS A 108 -16.81 -1.36 -3.79
CA LYS A 108 -18.06 -0.66 -4.09
C LYS A 108 -17.88 0.83 -3.85
N PRO A 109 -17.97 1.69 -4.87
CA PRO A 109 -17.93 3.14 -4.67
C PRO A 109 -19.07 3.62 -3.79
N LYS A 110 -18.86 4.68 -3.01
CA LYS A 110 -19.94 5.40 -2.33
C LYS A 110 -20.93 5.95 -3.38
N PRO A 111 -22.22 6.06 -3.05
CA PRO A 111 -23.21 6.54 -3.98
C PRO A 111 -22.82 7.86 -4.66
N GLY A 112 -22.86 7.89 -5.99
CA GLY A 112 -22.57 9.07 -6.78
C GLY A 112 -21.09 9.40 -6.98
N PHE A 113 -20.15 8.74 -6.30
CA PHE A 113 -18.72 9.05 -6.42
C PHE A 113 -18.18 8.70 -7.82
N THR A 114 -17.36 9.59 -8.37
CA THR A 114 -16.50 9.39 -9.56
C THR A 114 -15.12 9.98 -9.29
N GLY A 115 -14.10 9.40 -9.90
CA GLY A 115 -12.71 9.85 -9.70
C GLY A 115 -11.82 8.74 -9.16
N SER A 116 -10.67 9.13 -8.62
CA SER A 116 -9.66 8.18 -8.14
C SER A 116 -9.84 7.88 -6.66
N ASP A 117 -9.74 6.61 -6.29
CA ASP A 117 -9.65 6.14 -4.92
C ASP A 117 -8.50 5.14 -4.79
N THR A 118 -8.05 4.90 -3.56
CA THR A 118 -6.90 4.01 -3.34
C THR A 118 -7.08 3.26 -2.02
N PHE A 119 -6.80 1.97 -2.04
CA PHE A 119 -6.68 1.17 -0.82
C PHE A 119 -5.45 0.27 -0.88
N SER A 120 -5.06 -0.30 0.25
CA SER A 120 -3.98 -1.28 0.27
C SER A 120 -4.35 -2.48 1.12
N TYR A 121 -3.79 -3.63 0.74
CA TYR A 121 -4.00 -4.89 1.44
C TYR A 121 -2.72 -5.73 1.47
N ASN A 122 -2.69 -6.68 2.37
CA ASN A 122 -1.64 -7.68 2.48
C ASN A 122 -2.24 -9.09 2.51
N ARG A 123 -1.50 -10.08 2.01
CA ARG A 123 -1.80 -11.49 2.21
C ARG A 123 -0.95 -12.00 3.37
N THR A 124 -1.60 -12.54 4.39
CA THR A 124 -0.94 -13.02 5.61
C THR A 124 -0.83 -14.55 5.68
N ASP A 125 -1.47 -15.25 4.73
CA ASP A 125 -1.45 -16.71 4.63
C ASP A 125 -0.19 -17.28 3.96
N GLN A 126 0.61 -16.43 3.31
CA GLN A 126 1.85 -16.84 2.67
C GLN A 126 2.98 -16.90 3.71
N GLY A 127 3.27 -18.08 4.22
CA GLY A 127 4.39 -18.28 5.12
C GLY A 127 5.73 -17.92 4.47
N VAL A 128 6.72 -17.60 5.30
CA VAL A 128 8.07 -17.16 4.91
C VAL A 128 8.77 -18.11 3.90
N ARG A 129 8.31 -19.34 3.79
CA ARG A 129 8.89 -20.37 2.90
C ARG A 129 8.53 -20.23 1.43
N GLU A 130 7.44 -19.58 1.09
CA GLU A 130 7.01 -19.43 -0.32
C GLU A 130 7.59 -18.17 -0.99
N VAL A 131 8.21 -17.29 -0.22
CA VAL A 131 8.88 -16.07 -0.70
C VAL A 131 9.89 -16.35 -1.80
N ASN A 132 10.57 -17.49 -1.72
CA ASN A 132 11.69 -17.83 -2.60
C ASN A 132 11.30 -18.71 -3.81
N LYS A 133 10.07 -19.20 -3.90
CA LYS A 133 9.70 -20.18 -4.94
C LYS A 133 8.76 -19.69 -6.03
N ALA A 134 8.03 -18.65 -5.85
CA ALA A 134 6.98 -18.29 -6.81
C ALA A 134 6.83 -16.78 -7.08
N GLY A 135 7.84 -15.97 -6.83
CA GLY A 135 7.82 -14.57 -7.29
C GLY A 135 6.60 -13.74 -6.86
N GLY A 136 5.87 -14.18 -5.84
CA GLY A 136 4.82 -13.36 -5.23
C GLY A 136 5.47 -12.34 -4.30
N PRO A 137 5.33 -11.03 -4.54
CA PRO A 137 5.89 -10.06 -3.63
C PRO A 137 5.21 -10.20 -2.28
N GLN A 138 5.99 -10.53 -1.27
CA GLN A 138 5.57 -10.28 0.10
C GLN A 138 5.53 -8.77 0.28
N GLY A 139 4.44 -8.28 0.76
CA GLY A 139 4.31 -6.87 1.08
C GLY A 139 2.92 -6.33 0.78
N VAL A 140 2.74 -5.14 1.22
CA VAL A 140 1.51 -4.38 1.02
C VAL A 140 1.32 -4.11 -0.47
N ARG A 141 0.17 -4.51 -1.00
CA ARG A 141 -0.25 -4.23 -2.37
C ARG A 141 -1.15 -3.00 -2.38
N VAL A 142 -0.83 -2.08 -3.26
CA VAL A 142 -1.60 -0.84 -3.43
C VAL A 142 -2.52 -0.99 -4.64
N VAL A 143 -3.80 -0.71 -4.43
CA VAL A 143 -4.81 -0.72 -5.49
C VAL A 143 -5.26 0.70 -5.74
N THR A 144 -5.13 1.16 -6.98
CA THR A 144 -5.67 2.42 -7.45
C THR A 144 -6.92 2.13 -8.27
N ILE A 145 -8.03 2.73 -7.89
CA ILE A 145 -9.34 2.60 -8.53
C ILE A 145 -9.65 3.90 -9.29
N ASP A 146 -10.11 3.77 -10.52
CA ASP A 146 -10.66 4.86 -11.33
C ASP A 146 -12.15 4.61 -11.52
N VAL A 147 -12.99 5.36 -10.79
CA VAL A 147 -14.44 5.22 -10.82
C VAL A 147 -15.01 6.10 -11.93
N ARG A 148 -15.68 5.47 -12.88
CA ARG A 148 -16.30 6.15 -14.04
C ARG A 148 -17.82 6.02 -14.02
N PRO A 149 -18.52 6.95 -14.70
CA PRO A 149 -19.98 6.90 -14.87
C PRO A 149 -20.51 5.59 -15.42
#